data_6f0e58197335239f4ae7adf291942fc2
#
_entry.id   6f0e58197335239f4ae7adf291942fc2
#
_cell.length_a   1.000
_cell.length_b   1.000
_cell.length_c   1.000
_cell.angle_alpha   90.00
_cell.angle_beta   90.00
_cell.angle_gamma   90.00
#
_symmetry.space_group_name_H-M   'P 1'
#
loop_
_entity.id
_entity.type
_entity.pdbx_description
1 polymer ?
#
loop_
_entity_poly.entity_id
_entity_poly.type
_entity_poly.pdbx_seq_one_letter_code
_entity_poly.pdbx_strand_id
1 'polypeptide(L)'
;MKPRQRQAAILEHLQKQGKCSVEELAHYFDTTGTTIRKDLVLLENSGAVIRTYGGVMLNKDEADPPIDHKTLINTHQKALIAEAAVKFIHDGDSIILDAGSTVLQMIPMLSRFNNITVMTNSLHIVNALSEFDSEQTILMPGGTFRKKSAS
;
A
#
# COMPACT_ATOMS: atom_id res chain seq x y z
N MET A 1 -19.46 -5.06 1.18
CA MET A 1 -18.05 -4.58 0.95
C MET A 1 -17.08 -5.74 1.05
N LYS A 2 -16.08 -5.84 0.15
CA LYS A 2 -15.04 -6.90 0.20
C LYS A 2 -14.11 -6.67 1.42
N PRO A 3 -13.55 -7.75 2.03
CA PRO A 3 -12.73 -7.61 3.26
C PRO A 3 -11.59 -6.61 3.16
N ARG A 4 -10.78 -6.67 2.10
CA ARG A 4 -9.66 -5.73 1.90
C ARG A 4 -10.11 -4.27 1.79
N GLN A 5 -11.23 -4.01 1.10
CA GLN A 5 -11.79 -2.64 1.00
C GLN A 5 -12.28 -2.15 2.36
N ARG A 6 -12.87 -3.04 3.17
CA ARG A 6 -13.34 -2.69 4.51
C ARG A 6 -12.17 -2.40 5.46
N GLN A 7 -11.11 -3.19 5.41
CA GLN A 7 -9.90 -2.94 6.19
C GLN A 7 -9.27 -1.57 5.87
N ALA A 8 -9.17 -1.22 4.59
CA ALA A 8 -8.71 0.11 4.17
C ALA A 8 -9.60 1.22 4.74
N ALA A 9 -10.91 1.08 4.62
CA ALA A 9 -11.87 2.07 5.13
C ALA A 9 -11.84 2.17 6.66
N ILE A 10 -11.57 1.07 7.38
CA ILE A 10 -11.36 1.09 8.84
C ILE A 10 -10.14 1.94 9.20
N LEU A 11 -9.02 1.79 8.50
CA LEU A 11 -7.81 2.58 8.75
C LEU A 11 -8.05 4.07 8.49
N GLU A 12 -8.72 4.41 7.39
CA GLU A 12 -9.09 5.81 7.08
C GLU A 12 -10.03 6.40 8.15
N HIS A 13 -10.99 5.61 8.62
CA HIS A 13 -11.90 6.04 9.68
C HIS A 13 -11.15 6.30 10.98
N LEU A 14 -10.25 5.38 11.38
CA LEU A 14 -9.41 5.54 12.58
C LEU A 14 -8.44 6.72 12.46
N GLN A 15 -7.97 7.05 11.26
CA GLN A 15 -7.12 8.21 11.03
C GLN A 15 -7.86 9.53 11.33
N LYS A 16 -9.15 9.58 11.03
CA LYS A 16 -10.00 10.76 11.27
C LYS A 16 -10.50 10.84 12.70
N GLN A 17 -10.92 9.72 13.28
CA GLN A 17 -11.58 9.66 14.59
C GLN A 17 -10.62 9.36 15.76
N GLY A 18 -9.41 8.88 15.47
CA GLY A 18 -8.40 8.49 16.46
C GLY A 18 -8.65 7.10 17.06
N LYS A 19 -9.68 6.95 17.90
CA LYS A 19 -10.03 5.68 18.56
C LYS A 19 -11.51 5.36 18.31
N CYS A 20 -11.82 4.09 18.03
CA CYS A 20 -13.20 3.59 17.86
C CYS A 20 -13.39 2.25 18.58
N SER A 21 -14.59 1.99 19.04
CA SER A 21 -15.00 0.67 19.52
C SER A 21 -15.37 -0.27 18.37
N VAL A 22 -15.43 -1.57 18.65
CA VAL A 22 -15.89 -2.57 17.67
C VAL A 22 -17.34 -2.30 17.27
N GLU A 23 -18.16 -1.87 18.21
CA GLU A 23 -19.58 -1.59 18.05
C GLU A 23 -19.80 -0.37 17.13
N GLU A 24 -19.03 0.71 17.33
CA GLU A 24 -19.05 1.90 16.47
C GLU A 24 -18.63 1.55 15.03
N LEU A 25 -17.55 0.78 14.85
CA LEU A 25 -17.12 0.32 13.53
C LEU A 25 -18.15 -0.61 12.88
N ALA A 26 -18.77 -1.53 13.64
CA ALA A 26 -19.80 -2.41 13.14
C ALA A 26 -21.02 -1.63 12.63
N HIS A 27 -21.44 -0.62 13.39
CA HIS A 27 -22.53 0.27 13.00
C HIS A 27 -22.18 1.10 11.77
N TYR A 28 -20.99 1.75 11.77
CA TYR A 28 -20.54 2.61 10.67
C TYR A 28 -20.42 1.87 9.32
N PHE A 29 -19.93 0.61 9.35
CA PHE A 29 -19.74 -0.20 8.15
C PHE A 29 -20.92 -1.13 7.82
N ASP A 30 -22.04 -1.00 8.53
CA ASP A 30 -23.24 -1.83 8.38
C ASP A 30 -22.88 -3.33 8.33
N THR A 31 -22.19 -3.81 9.37
CA THR A 31 -21.71 -5.19 9.46
C THR A 31 -21.74 -5.70 10.90
N THR A 32 -21.44 -6.98 11.10
CA THR A 32 -21.45 -7.56 12.44
C THR A 32 -20.14 -7.27 13.19
N GLY A 33 -20.22 -7.16 14.53
CA GLY A 33 -19.03 -7.04 15.37
C GLY A 33 -18.05 -8.21 15.19
N THR A 34 -18.54 -9.40 14.87
CA THR A 34 -17.70 -10.58 14.56
C THR A 34 -16.87 -10.35 13.29
N THR A 35 -17.45 -9.75 12.26
CA THR A 35 -16.75 -9.42 11.03
C THR A 35 -15.67 -8.36 11.29
N ILE A 36 -16.01 -7.30 12.03
CA ILE A 36 -15.04 -6.26 12.42
C ILE A 36 -13.88 -6.86 13.25
N ARG A 37 -14.18 -7.74 14.22
CA ARG A 37 -13.11 -8.38 15.01
C ARG A 37 -12.14 -9.18 14.16
N LYS A 38 -12.63 -9.90 13.13
CA LYS A 38 -11.77 -10.62 12.18
C LYS A 38 -10.87 -9.66 11.38
N ASP A 39 -11.42 -8.56 10.89
CA ASP A 39 -10.64 -7.55 10.17
C ASP A 39 -9.60 -6.91 11.10
N LEU A 40 -9.97 -6.56 12.32
CA LEU A 40 -9.07 -5.98 13.30
C LEU A 40 -7.93 -6.92 13.72
N VAL A 41 -8.17 -8.24 13.79
CA VAL A 41 -7.10 -9.23 14.04
C VAL A 41 -6.07 -9.20 12.92
N LEU A 42 -6.51 -9.13 11.67
CA LEU A 42 -5.59 -9.03 10.52
C LEU A 42 -4.80 -7.72 10.53
N LEU A 43 -5.48 -6.60 10.83
CA LEU A 43 -4.85 -5.29 10.94
C LEU A 43 -3.88 -5.18 12.13
N GLU A 44 -4.18 -5.84 13.25
CA GLU A 44 -3.30 -5.90 14.43
C GLU A 44 -2.07 -6.78 14.17
N ASN A 45 -2.25 -7.96 13.58
CA ASN A 45 -1.15 -8.86 13.20
C ASN A 45 -0.16 -8.21 12.22
N SER A 46 -0.65 -7.29 11.44
CA SER A 46 0.13 -6.53 10.50
C SER A 46 0.70 -5.22 11.08
N GLY A 47 0.43 -4.92 12.37
CA GLY A 47 0.95 -3.76 13.06
C GLY A 47 0.23 -2.45 12.76
N ALA A 48 -0.82 -2.43 11.93
CA ALA A 48 -1.51 -1.19 11.54
C ALA A 48 -2.33 -0.57 12.67
N VAL A 49 -2.87 -1.40 13.55
CA VAL A 49 -3.68 -0.95 14.67
C VAL A 49 -3.22 -1.58 15.98
N ILE A 50 -3.53 -0.90 17.08
CA ILE A 50 -3.36 -1.41 18.45
C ILE A 50 -4.74 -1.53 19.08
N ARG A 51 -5.03 -2.69 19.67
CA ARG A 51 -6.22 -2.88 20.49
C ARG A 51 -5.97 -2.37 21.89
N THR A 52 -6.90 -1.57 22.39
CA THR A 52 -6.86 -1.02 23.74
C THR A 52 -8.09 -1.47 24.52
N TYR A 53 -8.09 -1.31 25.83
CA TYR A 53 -9.30 -1.50 26.62
C TYR A 53 -10.40 -0.56 26.12
N GLY A 54 -11.47 -1.13 25.56
CA GLY A 54 -12.62 -0.41 25.03
C GLY A 54 -12.47 0.15 23.61
N GLY A 55 -11.52 -0.37 22.77
CA GLY A 55 -11.47 0.04 21.37
C GLY A 55 -10.21 -0.32 20.62
N VAL A 56 -10.09 0.27 19.46
CA VAL A 56 -8.96 0.14 18.54
C VAL A 56 -8.51 1.53 18.08
N MET A 57 -7.23 1.71 17.89
CA MET A 57 -6.62 2.93 17.36
C MET A 57 -5.48 2.58 16.40
N LEU A 58 -5.09 3.56 15.57
CA LEU A 58 -3.91 3.36 14.73
C LEU A 58 -2.66 3.18 15.59
N ASN A 59 -1.78 2.30 15.18
CA ASN A 59 -0.46 2.17 15.80
C ASN A 59 0.41 3.37 15.42
N LYS A 60 0.47 4.37 16.27
CA LYS A 60 1.29 5.57 16.07
C LYS A 60 2.78 5.35 16.36
N ASP A 61 3.11 4.28 17.06
CA ASP A 61 4.51 3.96 17.41
C ASP A 61 5.27 3.28 16.27
N GLU A 62 4.56 2.80 15.24
CA GLU A 62 5.21 2.42 13.98
C GLU A 62 5.35 3.65 13.09
N ALA A 63 6.46 4.36 13.22
CA ALA A 63 6.81 5.50 12.37
C ALA A 63 6.81 5.15 10.87
N ASP A 64 6.77 3.86 10.50
CA ASP A 64 6.75 3.38 9.14
C ASP A 64 6.00 2.03 9.01
N PRO A 65 4.67 2.03 8.74
CA PRO A 65 3.90 0.81 8.57
C PRO A 65 4.36 0.01 7.33
N PRO A 66 4.19 -1.33 7.32
CA PRO A 66 4.50 -2.17 6.16
C PRO A 66 3.86 -1.65 4.88
N ILE A 67 4.54 -1.85 3.75
CA ILE A 67 4.11 -1.31 2.45
C ILE A 67 2.72 -1.80 2.04
N ASP A 68 2.37 -3.04 2.38
CA ASP A 68 1.05 -3.62 2.09
C ASP A 68 -0.09 -2.82 2.73
N HIS A 69 0.16 -2.22 3.89
CA HIS A 69 -0.81 -1.33 4.55
C HIS A 69 -0.85 0.04 3.90
N LYS A 70 0.32 0.57 3.57
CA LYS A 70 0.40 1.85 2.87
C LYS A 70 -0.34 1.79 1.53
N THR A 71 -0.34 0.66 0.83
CA THR A 71 -1.08 0.50 -0.43
C THR A 71 -2.59 0.64 -0.28
N LEU A 72 -3.14 0.35 0.90
CA LEU A 72 -4.57 0.42 1.19
C LEU A 72 -5.06 1.83 1.58
N ILE A 73 -4.17 2.73 1.95
CA ILE A 73 -4.50 4.08 2.44
C ILE A 73 -4.36 5.09 1.30
N ASN A 74 -5.33 6.00 1.14
CA ASN A 74 -5.34 7.07 0.14
C ASN A 74 -5.11 6.56 -1.30
N THR A 75 -5.70 5.42 -1.66
CA THR A 75 -5.50 4.75 -2.94
C THR A 75 -5.83 5.65 -4.13
N HIS A 76 -6.93 6.42 -4.04
CA HIS A 76 -7.34 7.34 -5.10
C HIS A 76 -6.32 8.46 -5.33
N GLN A 77 -5.84 9.09 -4.25
CA GLN A 77 -4.84 10.16 -4.34
C GLN A 77 -3.51 9.65 -4.90
N LYS A 78 -3.09 8.44 -4.51
CA LYS A 78 -1.89 7.80 -5.03
C LYS A 78 -2.02 7.48 -6.53
N ALA A 79 -3.17 6.99 -6.95
CA ALA A 79 -3.44 6.75 -8.36
C ALA A 79 -3.33 8.04 -9.19
N LEU A 80 -3.92 9.15 -8.73
CA LEU A 80 -3.81 10.45 -9.40
C LEU A 80 -2.37 10.95 -9.49
N ILE A 81 -1.57 10.77 -8.42
CA ILE A 81 -0.14 11.12 -8.43
C ILE A 81 0.61 10.24 -9.44
N ALA A 82 0.36 8.94 -9.43
CA ALA A 82 0.98 8.00 -10.34
C ALA A 82 0.65 8.32 -11.82
N GLU A 83 -0.63 8.59 -12.13
CA GLU A 83 -1.07 9.02 -13.46
C GLU A 83 -0.39 10.31 -13.92
N ALA A 84 -0.21 11.27 -13.01
CA ALA A 84 0.50 12.51 -13.32
C ALA A 84 1.99 12.25 -13.57
N ALA A 85 2.64 11.44 -12.75
CA ALA A 85 4.06 11.11 -12.86
C ALA A 85 4.40 10.36 -14.15
N VAL A 86 3.55 9.41 -14.54
CA VAL A 86 3.76 8.60 -15.76
C VAL A 86 3.74 9.45 -17.05
N LYS A 87 3.13 10.64 -17.05
CA LYS A 87 3.13 11.55 -18.21
C LYS A 87 4.52 12.10 -18.54
N PHE A 88 5.47 12.03 -17.63
CA PHE A 88 6.84 12.45 -17.84
C PHE A 88 7.75 11.35 -18.40
N ILE A 89 7.24 10.13 -18.56
CA ILE A 89 7.99 8.98 -19.05
C ILE A 89 7.77 8.81 -20.55
N HIS A 90 8.85 8.51 -21.27
CA HIS A 90 8.86 8.27 -22.71
C HIS A 90 9.53 6.92 -23.02
N ASP A 91 9.30 6.40 -24.22
CA ASP A 91 9.99 5.21 -24.71
C ASP A 91 11.51 5.42 -24.68
N GLY A 92 12.24 4.41 -24.23
CA GLY A 92 13.70 4.43 -24.11
C GLY A 92 14.24 5.11 -22.85
N ASP A 93 13.40 5.66 -21.99
CA ASP A 93 13.85 6.34 -20.76
C ASP A 93 14.50 5.37 -19.76
N SER A 94 15.43 5.90 -18.98
CA SER A 94 15.97 5.26 -17.78
C SER A 94 15.44 5.98 -16.54
N ILE A 95 14.68 5.26 -15.73
CA ILE A 95 13.99 5.81 -14.56
C ILE A 95 14.43 5.11 -13.27
N ILE A 96 14.43 5.86 -12.17
CA ILE A 96 14.66 5.31 -10.83
C ILE A 96 13.34 5.35 -10.07
N LEU A 97 12.89 4.19 -9.62
CA LEU A 97 11.69 4.03 -8.80
C LEU A 97 12.08 3.57 -7.40
N ASP A 98 11.96 4.46 -6.43
CA ASP A 98 12.20 4.12 -5.02
C ASP A 98 11.01 3.33 -4.43
N ALA A 99 11.27 2.62 -3.33
CA ALA A 99 10.25 1.86 -2.62
C ALA A 99 9.14 2.77 -2.09
N GLY A 100 7.90 2.52 -2.50
CA GLY A 100 6.76 3.28 -2.01
C GLY A 100 5.44 2.85 -2.60
N SER A 101 4.38 2.90 -1.77
CA SER A 101 3.03 2.50 -2.19
C SER A 101 2.41 3.43 -3.24
N THR A 102 2.88 4.67 -3.35
CA THR A 102 2.48 5.60 -4.43
C THR A 102 3.16 5.22 -5.74
N VAL A 103 4.45 4.89 -5.68
CA VAL A 103 5.23 4.45 -6.84
C VAL A 103 4.70 3.13 -7.39
N LEU A 104 4.27 2.19 -6.53
CA LEU A 104 3.63 0.94 -6.95
C LEU A 104 2.39 1.17 -7.82
N GLN A 105 1.66 2.27 -7.66
CA GLN A 105 0.52 2.59 -8.51
C GLN A 105 0.91 2.94 -9.96
N MET A 106 2.18 3.27 -10.22
CA MET A 106 2.69 3.55 -11.56
C MET A 106 2.88 2.27 -12.38
N ILE A 107 3.19 1.14 -11.72
CA ILE A 107 3.65 -0.08 -12.37
C ILE A 107 2.71 -0.58 -13.48
N PRO A 108 1.37 -0.69 -13.27
CA PRO A 108 0.47 -1.13 -14.33
C PRO A 108 0.49 -0.24 -15.58
N MET A 109 0.88 1.03 -15.44
CA MET A 109 0.92 1.99 -16.54
C MET A 109 2.27 1.96 -17.29
N LEU A 110 3.30 1.34 -16.71
CA LEU A 110 4.62 1.26 -17.35
C LEU A 110 4.67 0.24 -18.49
N SER A 111 3.77 -0.73 -18.52
CA SER A 111 3.69 -1.75 -19.57
C SER A 111 3.46 -1.17 -20.99
N ARG A 112 3.00 0.09 -21.08
CA ARG A 112 2.75 0.77 -22.36
C ARG A 112 4.00 1.38 -23.01
N PHE A 113 5.11 1.47 -22.27
CA PHE A 113 6.35 2.05 -22.78
C PHE A 113 7.31 0.98 -23.26
N ASN A 114 7.99 1.27 -24.38
CA ASN A 114 8.96 0.37 -24.99
C ASN A 114 10.38 0.73 -24.54
N ASN A 115 11.22 -0.29 -24.35
CA ASN A 115 12.66 -0.15 -24.09
C ASN A 115 13.01 0.73 -22.88
N ILE A 116 12.14 0.82 -21.87
CA ILE A 116 12.49 1.55 -20.65
C ILE A 116 13.40 0.72 -19.75
N THR A 117 14.30 1.41 -19.06
CA THR A 117 15.14 0.82 -18.01
C THR A 117 14.66 1.31 -16.66
N VAL A 118 14.27 0.40 -15.78
CA VAL A 118 13.80 0.71 -14.42
C VAL A 118 14.85 0.28 -13.40
N MET A 119 15.43 1.21 -12.66
CA MET A 119 16.26 0.92 -11.50
C MET A 119 15.41 1.02 -10.22
N THR A 120 15.42 -0.01 -9.39
CA THR A 120 14.69 -0.02 -8.13
C THR A 120 15.34 -0.91 -7.07
N ASN A 121 15.23 -0.52 -5.81
CA ASN A 121 15.60 -1.33 -4.65
C ASN A 121 14.41 -2.11 -4.06
N SER A 122 13.21 -1.96 -4.63
CA SER A 122 11.97 -2.55 -4.10
C SER A 122 11.64 -3.89 -4.74
N LEU A 123 11.58 -4.95 -3.92
CA LEU A 123 11.12 -6.27 -4.36
C LEU A 123 9.66 -6.26 -4.84
N HIS A 124 8.80 -5.43 -4.26
CA HIS A 124 7.41 -5.29 -4.71
C HIS A 124 7.34 -4.74 -6.14
N ILE A 125 8.17 -3.75 -6.47
CA ILE A 125 8.24 -3.17 -7.82
C ILE A 125 8.80 -4.20 -8.81
N VAL A 126 9.90 -4.90 -8.45
CA VAL A 126 10.49 -5.95 -9.30
C VAL A 126 9.46 -7.04 -9.59
N ASN A 127 8.80 -7.57 -8.55
CA ASN A 127 7.78 -8.61 -8.73
C ASN A 127 6.63 -8.13 -9.62
N ALA A 128 6.13 -6.91 -9.39
CA ALA A 128 5.02 -6.37 -10.18
C ALA A 128 5.42 -6.13 -11.65
N LEU A 129 6.65 -5.68 -11.92
CA LEU A 129 7.16 -5.51 -13.29
C LEU A 129 7.38 -6.87 -13.99
N SER A 130 7.79 -7.91 -13.25
CA SER A 130 8.03 -9.23 -13.81
C SER A 130 6.75 -9.96 -14.25
N GLU A 131 5.58 -9.50 -13.83
CA GLU A 131 4.29 -10.02 -14.29
C GLU A 131 3.91 -9.56 -15.70
N PHE A 132 4.59 -8.52 -16.22
CA PHE A 132 4.35 -8.04 -17.59
C PHE A 132 5.28 -8.74 -18.57
N ASP A 133 4.72 -9.22 -19.66
CA ASP A 133 5.48 -9.74 -20.82
C ASP A 133 5.96 -8.53 -21.66
N SER A 134 6.96 -7.80 -21.17
CA SER A 134 7.48 -6.58 -21.78
C SER A 134 9.01 -6.59 -21.82
N GLU A 135 9.60 -5.99 -22.88
CA GLU A 135 11.05 -5.85 -23.06
C GLU A 135 11.67 -4.74 -22.15
N GLN A 136 11.27 -4.72 -20.89
CA GLN A 136 11.80 -3.75 -19.93
C GLN A 136 13.05 -4.28 -19.24
N THR A 137 14.08 -3.45 -19.14
CA THR A 137 15.27 -3.78 -18.36
C THR A 137 15.06 -3.38 -16.90
N ILE A 138 15.17 -4.34 -15.97
CA ILE A 138 15.06 -4.10 -14.54
C ILE A 138 16.45 -4.21 -13.92
N LEU A 139 16.90 -3.11 -13.28
CA LEU A 139 18.17 -3.04 -12.56
C LEU A 139 17.91 -3.00 -11.06
N MET A 140 18.47 -3.96 -10.31
CA MET A 140 18.42 -3.98 -8.85
C MET A 140 19.79 -3.62 -8.28
N PRO A 141 19.98 -2.42 -7.68
CA PRO A 141 21.19 -2.14 -6.92
C PRO A 141 21.21 -3.01 -5.65
N GLY A 142 22.39 -3.46 -5.27
CA GLY A 142 22.59 -4.17 -4.01
C GLY A 142 22.33 -3.25 -2.80
N GLY A 143 22.30 -3.84 -1.61
CA GLY A 143 22.10 -3.08 -0.36
C GLY A 143 21.70 -3.96 0.82
N THR A 144 21.34 -3.32 1.93
CA THR A 144 20.81 -3.98 3.12
C THR A 144 19.29 -4.06 3.04
N PHE A 145 18.76 -5.27 3.04
CA PHE A 145 17.32 -5.51 2.95
C PHE A 145 16.57 -5.05 4.21
N ARG A 146 15.60 -4.19 4.04
CA ARG A 146 14.67 -3.74 5.09
C ARG A 146 13.33 -4.47 4.96
N LYS A 147 13.01 -5.30 5.94
CA LYS A 147 11.78 -6.13 5.92
C LYS A 147 10.48 -5.33 5.80
N LYS A 148 10.40 -4.12 6.39
CA LYS A 148 9.17 -3.31 6.39
C LYS A 148 8.85 -2.69 5.03
N SER A 149 9.85 -2.26 4.29
CA SER A 149 9.70 -1.65 2.96
C SER A 149 9.91 -2.63 1.81
N ALA A 150 10.41 -3.83 2.11
CA ALA A 150 10.86 -4.81 1.13
C ALA A 150 11.85 -4.22 0.10
N SER A 151 12.80 -3.44 0.61
CA SER A 151 13.79 -2.71 -0.20
C SER A 151 15.16 -2.74 0.46
#